data_17fd8f890060858646c9cf48f2438b99
#
_entry.id   17fd8f890060858646c9cf48f2438b99
#
_cell.length_a   1.000
_cell.length_b   1.000
_cell.length_c   1.000
_cell.angle_alpha   90.00
_cell.angle_beta   90.00
_cell.angle_gamma   90.00
#
_symmetry.space_group_name_H-M   'P 1'
#
loop_
_entity.id
_entity.type
_entity.pdbx_description
1 polymer ?
#
loop_
_entity_poly.entity_id
_entity_poly.type
_entity_poly.pdbx_seq_one_letter_code
_entity_poly.pdbx_strand_id
1 'polypeptide(L)'
;MLWYSLTAIGKVESIDEVVIAVPEGFENAARAETIAAGLRAPVKITPGGVERQDSARIALGLTSAESELVVVHDAARPLATPEIFEACLSAAARCGGATAAMPVSDTLKRVDAGKTIAATVARAGLWQAQTPQAFRRDALVEAHRRAVSDRIAATDDADLVERTGVRVEVVEAATANIKITTPSDLAMVEAILAARK
;
A
#
# COMPACT_ATOMS: atom_id res chain seq x y z
N MET A 1 15.22 -1.84 -0.54
CA MET A 1 13.90 -1.27 -0.19
C MET A 1 13.00 -2.32 0.45
N LEU A 2 12.78 -3.44 -0.22
CA LEU A 2 11.90 -4.51 0.24
C LEU A 2 12.21 -4.98 1.67
N TRP A 3 13.47 -5.13 2.02
CA TRP A 3 13.93 -5.53 3.37
C TRP A 3 13.33 -4.68 4.49
N TYR A 4 13.26 -3.35 4.32
CA TYR A 4 12.71 -2.45 5.35
C TYR A 4 11.21 -2.70 5.57
N SER A 5 10.44 -2.82 4.47
CA SER A 5 9.01 -3.14 4.55
C SER A 5 8.80 -4.51 5.21
N LEU A 6 9.58 -5.51 4.82
CA LEU A 6 9.51 -6.85 5.41
C LEU A 6 9.87 -6.86 6.90
N THR A 7 10.88 -6.06 7.29
CA THR A 7 11.27 -5.92 8.72
C THR A 7 10.17 -5.27 9.55
N ALA A 8 9.45 -4.29 8.99
CA ALA A 8 8.30 -3.68 9.65
C ALA A 8 7.13 -4.68 9.78
N ILE A 9 6.78 -5.36 8.68
CA ILE A 9 5.72 -6.38 8.62
C ILE A 9 6.01 -7.52 9.61
N GLY A 10 7.26 -7.98 9.70
CA GLY A 10 7.64 -9.07 10.61
C GLY A 10 7.48 -8.75 12.11
N LYS A 11 7.21 -7.49 12.46
CA LYS A 11 6.90 -7.06 13.83
C LYS A 11 5.40 -6.93 14.10
N VAL A 12 4.55 -7.12 13.10
CA VAL A 12 3.09 -7.07 13.22
C VAL A 12 2.60 -8.49 13.51
N GLU A 13 2.20 -8.74 14.75
CA GLU A 13 1.86 -10.10 15.22
C GLU A 13 0.62 -10.68 14.53
N SER A 14 -0.28 -9.83 14.06
CA SER A 14 -1.52 -10.23 13.39
C SER A 14 -1.33 -10.61 11.91
N ILE A 15 -0.12 -10.53 11.36
CA ILE A 15 0.19 -10.95 9.98
C ILE A 15 0.72 -12.38 9.98
N ASP A 16 -0.07 -13.30 9.47
CA ASP A 16 0.19 -14.76 9.45
C ASP A 16 0.75 -15.25 8.13
N GLU A 17 0.62 -14.52 7.04
CA GLU A 17 1.26 -14.83 5.76
C GLU A 17 1.66 -13.55 5.00
N VAL A 18 2.64 -13.67 4.13
CA VAL A 18 3.08 -12.58 3.24
C VAL A 18 3.14 -13.10 1.81
N VAL A 19 2.53 -12.36 0.89
CA VAL A 19 2.65 -12.61 -0.55
C VAL A 19 3.37 -11.44 -1.20
N ILE A 20 4.46 -11.71 -1.93
CA ILE A 20 5.28 -10.70 -2.57
C ILE A 20 5.15 -10.84 -4.08
N ALA A 21 4.61 -9.83 -4.75
CA ALA A 21 4.62 -9.73 -6.20
C ALA A 21 5.83 -8.90 -6.65
N VAL A 22 6.65 -9.46 -7.53
CA VAL A 22 7.87 -8.83 -8.05
C VAL A 22 7.89 -8.86 -9.58
N PRO A 23 8.69 -8.02 -10.25
CA PRO A 23 8.94 -8.20 -11.67
C PRO A 23 9.49 -9.60 -11.96
N GLU A 24 9.15 -10.16 -13.12
CA GLU A 24 9.64 -11.47 -13.55
C GLU A 24 11.17 -11.51 -13.52
N GLY A 25 11.73 -12.60 -12.95
CA GLY A 25 13.17 -12.79 -12.77
C GLY A 25 13.75 -12.21 -11.47
N PHE A 26 12.96 -11.51 -10.66
CA PHE A 26 13.40 -10.97 -9.36
C PHE A 26 13.00 -11.81 -8.16
N GLU A 27 12.41 -12.99 -8.36
CA GLU A 27 11.90 -13.87 -7.30
C GLU A 27 13.03 -14.33 -6.36
N ASN A 28 14.21 -14.65 -6.90
CA ASN A 28 15.35 -15.06 -6.09
C ASN A 28 15.91 -13.91 -5.24
N ALA A 29 15.94 -12.69 -5.79
CA ALA A 29 16.34 -11.51 -5.05
C ALA A 29 15.36 -11.21 -3.90
N ALA A 30 14.05 -11.30 -4.16
CA ALA A 30 13.03 -11.14 -3.13
C ALA A 30 13.14 -12.20 -2.04
N ARG A 31 13.44 -13.44 -2.39
CA ARG A 31 13.67 -14.54 -1.44
C ARG A 31 14.86 -14.25 -0.51
N ALA A 32 15.96 -13.74 -1.06
CA ALA A 32 17.12 -13.36 -0.28
C ALA A 32 16.79 -12.23 0.73
N GLU A 33 16.04 -11.22 0.31
CA GLU A 33 15.56 -10.13 1.17
C GLU A 33 14.63 -10.64 2.28
N THR A 34 13.76 -11.61 1.98
CA THR A 34 12.87 -12.26 2.95
C THR A 34 13.65 -12.99 4.04
N ILE A 35 14.67 -13.74 3.66
CA ILE A 35 15.54 -14.45 4.60
C ILE A 35 16.30 -13.43 5.47
N ALA A 36 16.86 -12.39 4.87
CA ALA A 36 17.58 -11.34 5.57
C ALA A 36 16.70 -10.54 6.55
N ALA A 37 15.40 -10.40 6.26
CA ALA A 37 14.44 -9.74 7.14
C ALA A 37 14.02 -10.62 8.34
N GLY A 38 14.29 -11.93 8.30
CA GLY A 38 13.96 -12.86 9.39
C GLY A 38 12.47 -13.02 9.63
N LEU A 39 11.65 -12.97 8.57
CA LEU A 39 10.20 -13.15 8.67
C LEU A 39 9.86 -14.54 9.24
N ARG A 40 8.95 -14.59 10.20
CA ARG A 40 8.43 -15.83 10.78
C ARG A 40 7.23 -16.35 10.00
N ALA A 41 6.43 -15.44 9.46
CA ALA A 41 5.26 -15.78 8.64
C ALA A 41 5.68 -16.48 7.34
N PRO A 42 4.91 -17.48 6.86
CA PRO A 42 5.11 -18.07 5.54
C PRO A 42 5.10 -17.02 4.44
N VAL A 43 6.02 -17.17 3.49
CA VAL A 43 6.16 -16.22 2.38
C VAL A 43 5.96 -16.92 1.05
N LYS A 44 5.04 -16.38 0.24
CA LYS A 44 4.86 -16.75 -1.17
C LYS A 44 5.42 -15.62 -2.04
N ILE A 45 6.11 -15.96 -3.11
CA ILE A 45 6.67 -14.99 -4.07
C ILE A 45 6.14 -15.35 -5.46
N THR A 46 5.67 -14.35 -6.18
CA THR A 46 5.07 -14.51 -7.51
C THR A 46 5.53 -13.41 -8.45
N PRO A 47 5.63 -13.66 -9.75
CA PRO A 47 5.67 -12.59 -10.73
C PRO A 47 4.44 -11.70 -10.59
N GLY A 48 4.64 -10.39 -10.71
CA GLY A 48 3.59 -9.40 -10.78
C GLY A 48 2.93 -9.33 -12.16
N GLY A 49 1.94 -8.46 -12.29
CA GLY A 49 1.31 -8.14 -13.57
C GLY A 49 1.94 -6.91 -14.24
N VAL A 50 1.33 -6.49 -15.34
CA VAL A 50 1.77 -5.32 -16.12
C VAL A 50 1.61 -4.03 -15.30
N GLU A 51 0.47 -3.90 -14.63
CA GLU A 51 0.17 -2.76 -13.78
C GLU A 51 0.22 -3.13 -12.29
N ARG A 52 0.33 -2.10 -11.42
CA ARG A 52 0.27 -2.29 -9.97
C ARG A 52 -0.99 -3.04 -9.54
N GLN A 53 -2.14 -2.67 -10.12
CA GLN A 53 -3.43 -3.30 -9.85
C GLN A 53 -3.42 -4.79 -10.18
N ASP A 54 -2.80 -5.19 -11.29
CA ASP A 54 -2.68 -6.61 -11.67
C ASP A 54 -1.79 -7.37 -10.69
N SER A 55 -0.68 -6.76 -10.28
CA SER A 55 0.23 -7.34 -9.29
C SER A 55 -0.48 -7.57 -7.94
N ALA A 56 -1.27 -6.59 -7.48
CA ALA A 56 -2.07 -6.72 -6.27
C ALA A 56 -3.11 -7.84 -6.39
N ARG A 57 -3.81 -7.93 -7.54
CA ARG A 57 -4.80 -8.97 -7.82
C ARG A 57 -4.17 -10.37 -7.84
N ILE A 58 -3.01 -10.53 -8.47
CA ILE A 58 -2.29 -11.81 -8.53
C ILE A 58 -1.88 -12.24 -7.11
N ALA A 59 -1.28 -11.33 -6.35
CA ALA A 59 -0.88 -11.60 -4.97
C ALA A 59 -2.08 -11.96 -4.08
N LEU A 60 -3.19 -11.22 -4.20
CA LEU A 60 -4.43 -11.49 -3.47
C LEU A 60 -4.97 -12.89 -3.76
N GLY A 61 -4.87 -13.37 -5.00
CA GLY A 61 -5.29 -14.73 -5.38
C GLY A 61 -4.46 -15.84 -4.73
N LEU A 62 -3.29 -15.52 -4.18
CA LEU A 62 -2.42 -16.44 -3.48
C LEU A 62 -2.54 -16.38 -1.96
N THR A 63 -3.29 -15.40 -1.42
CA THR A 63 -3.57 -15.35 0.03
C THR A 63 -4.50 -16.48 0.44
N SER A 64 -4.39 -16.92 1.71
CA SER A 64 -5.29 -17.92 2.27
C SER A 64 -6.75 -17.48 2.16
N ALA A 65 -7.63 -18.41 1.81
CA ALA A 65 -9.08 -18.15 1.82
C ALA A 65 -9.63 -17.95 3.24
N GLU A 66 -8.91 -18.43 4.24
CA GLU A 66 -9.23 -18.32 5.67
C GLU A 66 -8.90 -16.93 6.25
N SER A 67 -8.07 -16.15 5.54
CA SER A 67 -7.71 -14.80 6.00
C SER A 67 -8.92 -13.89 5.97
N GLU A 68 -9.27 -13.28 7.09
CA GLU A 68 -10.39 -12.32 7.18
C GLU A 68 -10.01 -10.94 6.62
N LEU A 69 -8.77 -10.55 6.83
CA LEU A 69 -8.22 -9.25 6.42
C LEU A 69 -7.03 -9.44 5.49
N VAL A 70 -6.86 -8.50 4.57
CA VAL A 70 -5.67 -8.39 3.72
C VAL A 70 -5.15 -6.97 3.80
N VAL A 71 -3.83 -6.83 3.93
CA VAL A 71 -3.16 -5.53 3.84
C VAL A 71 -2.27 -5.49 2.61
N VAL A 72 -2.46 -4.46 1.79
CA VAL A 72 -1.65 -4.19 0.59
C VAL A 72 -0.64 -3.10 0.91
N HIS A 73 0.63 -3.33 0.58
CA HIS A 73 1.69 -2.37 0.84
C HIS A 73 2.66 -2.24 -0.32
N ASP A 74 2.99 -1.00 -0.68
CA ASP A 74 4.00 -0.69 -1.68
C ASP A 74 5.40 -0.83 -1.07
N ALA A 75 6.21 -1.79 -1.52
CA ALA A 75 7.60 -1.97 -1.06
C ALA A 75 8.49 -0.71 -1.28
N ALA A 76 8.04 0.22 -2.12
CA ALA A 76 8.66 1.52 -2.32
C ALA A 76 8.42 2.52 -1.17
N ARG A 77 7.72 2.13 -0.08
CA ARG A 77 7.52 2.92 1.14
C ARG A 77 8.25 2.28 2.33
N PRO A 78 9.57 2.33 2.38
CA PRO A 78 10.37 1.61 3.36
C PRO A 78 10.30 2.20 4.78
N LEU A 79 9.63 3.35 4.96
CA LEU A 79 9.49 4.04 6.24
C LEU A 79 8.19 3.72 6.98
N ALA A 80 7.31 2.89 6.42
CA ALA A 80 6.12 2.40 7.11
C ALA A 80 6.52 1.67 8.40
N THR A 81 5.80 1.94 9.48
CA THR A 81 6.08 1.36 10.80
C THR A 81 5.07 0.26 11.13
N PRO A 82 5.37 -0.67 12.04
CA PRO A 82 4.41 -1.69 12.47
C PRO A 82 3.08 -1.10 12.92
N GLU A 83 3.12 0.03 13.64
CA GLU A 83 1.93 0.67 14.21
C GLU A 83 0.94 1.14 13.13
N ILE A 84 1.42 1.61 11.96
CA ILE A 84 0.51 2.02 10.88
C ILE A 84 -0.17 0.81 10.23
N PHE A 85 0.52 -0.35 10.15
CA PHE A 85 -0.10 -1.59 9.69
C PHE A 85 -1.20 -2.04 10.65
N GLU A 86 -0.92 -2.07 11.96
CA GLU A 86 -1.89 -2.46 13.00
C GLU A 86 -3.09 -1.51 13.01
N ALA A 87 -2.86 -0.20 12.89
CA ALA A 87 -3.93 0.79 12.85
C ALA A 87 -4.83 0.61 11.63
N CYS A 88 -4.26 0.35 10.44
CA CYS A 88 -5.05 0.07 9.23
C CYS A 88 -5.83 -1.24 9.35
N LEU A 89 -5.21 -2.32 9.85
CA LEU A 89 -5.89 -3.61 10.07
C LEU A 89 -7.04 -3.45 11.07
N SER A 90 -6.81 -2.75 12.18
CA SER A 90 -7.85 -2.49 13.19
C SER A 90 -9.01 -1.67 12.63
N ALA A 91 -8.75 -0.64 11.81
CA ALA A 91 -9.77 0.15 11.16
C ALA A 91 -10.56 -0.68 10.13
N ALA A 92 -9.88 -1.47 9.30
CA ALA A 92 -10.52 -2.35 8.32
C ALA A 92 -11.42 -3.41 8.96
N ALA A 93 -11.02 -3.97 10.09
CA ALA A 93 -11.85 -4.91 10.87
C ALA A 93 -13.17 -4.27 11.31
N ARG A 94 -13.16 -2.98 11.67
CA ARG A 94 -14.36 -2.26 12.13
C ARG A 94 -15.30 -1.83 11.00
N CYS A 95 -14.78 -1.33 9.89
CA CYS A 95 -15.60 -0.66 8.86
C CYS A 95 -15.52 -1.28 7.46
N GLY A 96 -14.64 -2.25 7.25
CA GLY A 96 -14.49 -2.96 5.97
C GLY A 96 -13.23 -2.60 5.18
N GLY A 97 -12.73 -1.36 5.28
CA GLY A 97 -11.50 -0.93 4.64
C GLY A 97 -10.83 0.24 5.34
N ALA A 98 -9.53 0.38 5.18
CA ALA A 98 -8.75 1.50 5.67
C ALA A 98 -7.54 1.80 4.76
N THR A 99 -7.17 3.06 4.68
CA THR A 99 -5.97 3.51 3.96
C THR A 99 -5.14 4.43 4.84
N ALA A 100 -3.84 4.20 4.88
CA ALA A 100 -2.92 5.18 5.43
C ALA A 100 -2.94 6.44 4.55
N ALA A 101 -2.97 7.62 5.15
CA ALA A 101 -2.93 8.87 4.40
C ALA A 101 -2.36 10.03 5.23
N MET A 102 -2.01 11.11 4.56
CA MET A 102 -1.58 12.36 5.17
C MET A 102 -2.47 13.51 4.70
N PRO A 103 -2.81 14.48 5.57
CA PRO A 103 -3.51 15.68 5.13
C PRO A 103 -2.64 16.48 4.15
N VAL A 104 -3.28 17.08 3.14
CA VAL A 104 -2.58 17.95 2.20
C VAL A 104 -2.14 19.23 2.92
N SER A 105 -0.82 19.50 2.94
CA SER A 105 -0.21 20.68 3.56
C SER A 105 -0.11 21.85 2.61
N ASP A 106 0.20 21.60 1.33
CA ASP A 106 0.45 22.64 0.33
C ASP A 106 -0.82 23.16 -0.33
N THR A 107 -0.74 24.35 -0.92
CA THR A 107 -1.82 24.90 -1.74
C THR A 107 -1.91 24.16 -3.07
N LEU A 108 -3.05 23.50 -3.32
CA LEU A 108 -3.29 22.79 -4.56
C LEU A 108 -3.80 23.71 -5.66
N LYS A 109 -3.25 23.57 -6.86
CA LYS A 109 -3.68 24.27 -8.06
C LYS A 109 -4.17 23.27 -9.10
N ARG A 110 -5.35 23.52 -9.65
CA ARG A 110 -5.76 22.86 -10.89
C ARG A 110 -5.19 23.66 -12.04
N VAL A 111 -4.53 22.98 -12.97
CA VAL A 111 -3.93 23.59 -14.16
C VAL A 111 -4.55 23.00 -15.42
N ASP A 112 -4.55 23.78 -16.49
CA ASP A 112 -4.91 23.34 -17.84
C ASP A 112 -3.74 22.60 -18.54
N ALA A 113 -3.96 22.17 -19.79
CA ALA A 113 -2.93 21.49 -20.58
C ALA A 113 -1.70 22.38 -20.88
N GLY A 114 -1.84 23.70 -20.84
CA GLY A 114 -0.77 24.68 -20.99
C GLY A 114 -0.03 24.99 -19.70
N LYS A 115 -0.33 24.28 -18.60
CA LYS A 115 0.20 24.51 -17.24
C LYS A 115 -0.18 25.89 -16.67
N THR A 116 -1.25 26.51 -17.17
CA THR A 116 -1.81 27.74 -16.61
C THR A 116 -2.77 27.40 -15.47
N ILE A 117 -2.71 28.18 -14.38
CA ILE A 117 -3.58 27.95 -13.22
C ILE A 117 -5.03 28.26 -13.59
N ALA A 118 -5.88 27.24 -13.61
CA ALA A 118 -7.32 27.36 -13.83
C ALA A 118 -8.08 27.62 -12.52
N ALA A 119 -7.63 27.06 -11.40
CA ALA A 119 -8.28 27.23 -10.09
C ALA A 119 -7.34 26.91 -8.92
N THR A 120 -7.66 27.46 -7.75
CA THR A 120 -7.12 27.00 -6.47
C THR A 120 -8.13 26.01 -5.87
N VAL A 121 -7.64 24.81 -5.48
CA VAL A 121 -8.47 23.80 -4.84
C VAL A 121 -8.36 23.94 -3.33
N ALA A 122 -9.49 24.04 -2.64
CA ALA A 122 -9.50 24.05 -1.18
C ALA A 122 -8.94 22.72 -0.65
N ARG A 123 -7.92 22.79 0.21
CA ARG A 123 -7.25 21.59 0.75
C ARG A 123 -7.96 20.98 1.96
N ALA A 124 -8.90 21.69 2.56
CA ALA A 124 -9.67 21.17 3.70
C ALA A 124 -10.38 19.88 3.32
N GLY A 125 -10.12 18.81 4.08
CA GLY A 125 -10.67 17.47 3.79
C GLY A 125 -9.96 16.70 2.68
N LEU A 126 -8.89 17.22 2.08
CA LEU A 126 -8.09 16.48 1.11
C LEU A 126 -6.90 15.79 1.79
N TRP A 127 -6.72 14.51 1.47
CA TRP A 127 -5.68 13.65 1.99
C TRP A 127 -4.89 13.02 0.84
N GLN A 128 -3.62 12.79 1.08
CA GLN A 128 -2.75 12.05 0.16
C GLN A 128 -2.77 10.58 0.58
N ALA A 129 -3.46 9.73 -0.19
CA ALA A 129 -3.52 8.30 0.06
C ALA A 129 -2.12 7.67 -0.05
N GLN A 130 -1.85 6.76 0.86
CA GLN A 130 -0.60 6.03 0.97
C GLN A 130 -0.89 4.54 1.14
N THR A 131 0.14 3.75 1.46
CA THR A 131 0.01 2.39 1.95
C THR A 131 0.77 2.26 3.27
N PRO A 132 0.35 1.34 4.19
CA PRO A 132 -0.56 0.21 3.97
C PRO A 132 -2.02 0.61 3.74
N GLN A 133 -2.73 -0.23 2.97
CA GLN A 133 -4.18 -0.20 2.80
C GLN A 133 -4.71 -1.57 3.23
N ALA A 134 -5.63 -1.61 4.16
CA ALA A 134 -6.17 -2.84 4.71
C ALA A 134 -7.66 -2.98 4.40
N PHE A 135 -8.12 -4.20 4.15
CA PHE A 135 -9.49 -4.46 3.74
C PHE A 135 -9.96 -5.82 4.26
N ARG A 136 -11.27 -5.98 4.41
CA ARG A 136 -11.84 -7.32 4.45
C ARG A 136 -11.50 -8.04 3.14
N ARG A 137 -11.03 -9.27 3.24
CA ARG A 137 -10.54 -10.03 2.08
C ARG A 137 -11.61 -10.20 1.02
N ASP A 138 -12.83 -10.54 1.41
CA ASP A 138 -13.98 -10.71 0.51
C ASP A 138 -14.31 -9.43 -0.25
N ALA A 139 -14.28 -8.27 0.41
CA ALA A 139 -14.49 -6.97 -0.20
C ALA A 139 -13.42 -6.63 -1.25
N LEU A 140 -12.14 -6.89 -0.94
CA LEU A 140 -11.04 -6.65 -1.85
C LEU A 140 -11.09 -7.59 -3.07
N VAL A 141 -11.40 -8.87 -2.86
CA VAL A 141 -11.57 -9.86 -3.93
C VAL A 141 -12.70 -9.43 -4.89
N GLU A 142 -13.86 -9.05 -4.34
CA GLU A 142 -14.99 -8.58 -5.15
C GLU A 142 -14.66 -7.29 -5.90
N ALA A 143 -13.95 -6.35 -5.26
CA ALA A 143 -13.51 -5.10 -5.89
C ALA A 143 -12.61 -5.36 -7.10
N HIS A 144 -11.60 -6.21 -6.96
CA HIS A 144 -10.73 -6.60 -8.08
C HIS A 144 -11.48 -7.38 -9.17
N ARG A 145 -12.43 -8.25 -8.80
CA ARG A 145 -13.27 -8.98 -9.76
C ARG A 145 -14.09 -8.02 -10.63
N ARG A 146 -14.74 -7.03 -10.00
CA ARG A 146 -15.51 -5.98 -10.73
C ARG A 146 -14.59 -5.14 -11.59
N ALA A 147 -13.43 -4.75 -11.09
CA ALA A 147 -12.49 -3.95 -11.87
C ALA A 147 -12.08 -4.63 -13.18
N VAL A 148 -11.86 -5.96 -13.14
CA VAL A 148 -11.59 -6.74 -14.37
C VAL A 148 -12.79 -6.78 -15.30
N SER A 149 -13.99 -7.08 -14.78
CA SER A 149 -15.24 -7.14 -15.57
C SER A 149 -15.54 -5.81 -16.27
N ASP A 150 -15.39 -4.71 -15.53
CA ASP A 150 -15.83 -3.38 -15.96
C ASP A 150 -14.68 -2.58 -16.58
N ARG A 151 -13.48 -3.19 -16.71
CA ARG A 151 -12.25 -2.57 -17.26
C ARG A 151 -11.88 -1.28 -16.55
N ILE A 152 -11.99 -1.27 -15.22
CA ILE A 152 -11.65 -0.12 -14.40
C ILE A 152 -10.15 -0.14 -14.08
N ALA A 153 -9.45 0.95 -14.40
CA ALA A 153 -8.12 1.23 -13.92
C ALA A 153 -8.23 2.18 -12.73
N ALA A 154 -7.82 1.73 -11.55
CA ALA A 154 -7.80 2.52 -10.33
C ALA A 154 -6.37 2.91 -9.95
N THR A 155 -6.22 3.99 -9.22
CA THR A 155 -4.92 4.47 -8.75
C THR A 155 -4.41 3.69 -7.54
N ASP A 156 -5.32 3.15 -6.72
CA ASP A 156 -5.03 2.33 -5.55
C ASP A 156 -6.16 1.33 -5.27
N ASP A 157 -5.97 0.48 -4.26
CA ASP A 157 -6.95 -0.55 -3.90
C ASP A 157 -8.14 0.05 -3.13
N ALA A 158 -7.94 1.18 -2.45
CA ALA A 158 -9.02 1.90 -1.76
C ALA A 158 -10.09 2.39 -2.76
N ASP A 159 -9.70 3.00 -3.90
CA ASP A 159 -10.62 3.41 -4.96
C ASP A 159 -11.46 2.23 -5.48
N LEU A 160 -10.85 1.04 -5.64
CA LEU A 160 -11.58 -0.16 -6.05
C LEU A 160 -12.62 -0.60 -5.03
N VAL A 161 -12.25 -0.61 -3.76
CA VAL A 161 -13.14 -1.06 -2.67
C VAL A 161 -14.27 -0.06 -2.44
N GLU A 162 -14.00 1.25 -2.45
CA GLU A 162 -15.02 2.30 -2.35
C GLU A 162 -16.10 2.18 -3.42
N ARG A 163 -15.73 1.83 -4.65
CA ARG A 163 -16.69 1.60 -5.76
C ARG A 163 -17.65 0.44 -5.51
N THR A 164 -17.35 -0.46 -4.59
CA THR A 164 -18.27 -1.53 -4.19
C THR A 164 -19.27 -1.10 -3.11
N GLY A 165 -19.13 0.13 -2.57
CA GLY A 165 -19.96 0.66 -1.52
C GLY A 165 -19.44 0.34 -0.10
N VAL A 166 -18.29 -0.29 0.02
CA VAL A 166 -17.64 -0.55 1.31
C VAL A 166 -17.02 0.74 1.82
N ARG A 167 -17.20 1.02 3.10
CA ARG A 167 -16.61 2.18 3.76
C ARG A 167 -15.11 1.97 3.94
N VAL A 168 -14.31 2.95 3.49
CA VAL A 168 -12.87 2.99 3.72
C VAL A 168 -12.52 4.15 4.64
N GLU A 169 -11.89 3.85 5.77
CA GLU A 169 -11.49 4.84 6.78
C GLU A 169 -10.06 5.33 6.50
N VAL A 170 -9.82 6.63 6.68
CA VAL A 170 -8.47 7.19 6.62
C VAL A 170 -7.79 7.00 7.97
N VAL A 171 -6.62 6.40 7.96
CA VAL A 171 -5.71 6.31 9.12
C VAL A 171 -4.57 7.29 8.88
N GLU A 172 -4.44 8.27 9.77
CA GLU A 172 -3.38 9.26 9.64
C GLU A 172 -2.01 8.62 9.83
N ALA A 173 -1.19 8.69 8.78
CA ALA A 173 0.19 8.23 8.83
C ALA A 173 1.04 9.28 9.56
N ALA A 174 1.63 8.93 10.68
CA ALA A 174 2.61 9.77 11.34
C ALA A 174 3.85 9.87 10.45
N THR A 175 4.15 11.06 9.97
CA THR A 175 5.39 11.46 9.27
C THR A 175 5.87 10.58 8.11
N ALA A 176 6.35 11.24 7.07
CA ALA A 176 7.34 10.79 6.07
C ALA A 176 7.24 9.32 5.58
N ASN A 177 6.05 8.71 5.55
CA ASN A 177 5.85 7.43 4.86
C ASN A 177 5.98 7.63 3.33
N ILE A 178 7.15 8.15 2.94
CA ILE A 178 7.49 8.59 1.58
C ILE A 178 7.51 7.38 0.65
N LYS A 179 6.91 7.52 -0.54
CA LYS A 179 7.09 6.58 -1.64
C LYS A 179 8.31 7.00 -2.44
N ILE A 180 9.30 6.14 -2.57
CA ILE A 180 10.48 6.37 -3.41
C ILE A 180 10.05 6.24 -4.87
N THR A 181 10.03 7.36 -5.57
CA THR A 181 9.71 7.46 -7.00
C THR A 181 10.80 8.17 -7.78
N THR A 182 11.63 8.95 -7.09
CA THR A 182 12.74 9.72 -7.67
C THR A 182 14.04 9.47 -6.89
N PRO A 183 15.22 9.76 -7.47
CA PRO A 183 16.48 9.73 -6.73
C PRO A 183 16.51 10.64 -5.50
N SER A 184 15.80 11.77 -5.55
CA SER A 184 15.69 12.70 -4.41
C SER A 184 14.94 12.07 -3.23
N ASP A 185 13.88 11.29 -3.51
CA ASP A 185 13.13 10.57 -2.48
C ASP A 185 14.03 9.54 -1.79
N LEU A 186 14.89 8.85 -2.56
CA LEU A 186 15.83 7.87 -2.03
C LEU A 186 16.80 8.53 -1.03
N ALA A 187 17.42 9.66 -1.42
CA ALA A 187 18.34 10.39 -0.55
C ALA A 187 17.65 10.85 0.75
N MET A 188 16.40 11.31 0.66
CA MET A 188 15.61 11.73 1.82
C MET A 188 15.32 10.54 2.75
N VAL A 189 14.91 9.41 2.19
CA VAL A 189 14.64 8.19 2.96
C VAL A 189 15.90 7.67 3.64
N GLU A 190 17.05 7.67 2.96
CA GLU A 190 18.34 7.28 3.54
C GLU A 190 18.72 8.15 4.74
N ALA A 191 18.54 9.48 4.62
CA ALA A 191 18.80 10.41 5.71
C ALA A 191 17.89 10.15 6.93
N ILE A 192 16.60 9.87 6.70
CA ILE A 192 15.65 9.55 7.77
C ILE A 192 16.03 8.22 8.44
N LEU A 193 16.38 7.20 7.67
CA LEU A 193 16.79 5.89 8.22
C LEU A 193 18.09 5.98 9.01
N ALA A 194 19.03 6.84 8.59
CA ALA A 194 20.25 7.07 9.34
C ALA A 194 20.00 7.75 10.70
N ALA A 195 19.02 8.65 10.77
CA ALA A 195 18.62 9.33 12.01
C ALA A 195 17.81 8.47 12.98
N ARG A 196 17.29 7.31 12.53
CA ARG A 196 16.53 6.34 13.37
C ARG A 196 17.44 5.33 14.09
N LYS A 197 18.75 5.31 13.78
CA LYS A 197 19.76 4.46 14.43
C LYS A 197 20.28 5.11 15.70
#